data_6a00c431a979180e92cd88f14aa99a54
#
_entry.id   6a00c431a979180e92cd88f14aa99a54
#
_cell.length_a   1.000
_cell.length_b   1.000
_cell.length_c   1.000
_cell.angle_alpha   90.00
_cell.angle_beta   90.00
_cell.angle_gamma   90.00
#
_symmetry.space_group_name_H-M   'P 1'
#
loop_
_entity.id
_entity.type
_entity.pdbx_description
1 polymer ?
#
loop_
_entity_poly.entity_id
_entity_poly.type
_entity_poly.pdbx_seq_one_letter_code
_entity_poly.pdbx_strand_id
1 'polypeptide(L)'
;EIGNHSWDHQDMLNLSIDDVIKEFGDTDQALIDACGQEPTVIRPPYGDCNDEIISAVGKPFILWSIDSLDWKYLDADLDYNGIMNDSNLGDGAVILMHDIHGPSVDAALRLIPDLIAQGYKLVTVSEMAAAKNVTLQPAKYAEFWQSALDAGYVPGYNGNGSSEDSSTDGTSDGSSDDSSN
;
A
#
# COMPACT_ATOMS: atom_id res chain seq x y z
N GLU A 1 -14.35 7.69 1.63
CA GLU A 1 -13.21 8.52 1.20
C GLU A 1 -12.70 8.04 -0.15
N ILE A 2 -12.33 8.97 -1.02
CA ILE A 2 -11.76 8.67 -2.34
C ILE A 2 -10.29 9.08 -2.32
N GLY A 3 -9.42 8.15 -2.72
CA GLY A 3 -8.00 8.40 -2.95
C GLY A 3 -7.68 8.43 -4.44
N ASN A 4 -6.58 9.12 -4.80
CA ASN A 4 -6.05 9.12 -6.15
C ASN A 4 -5.03 7.98 -6.32
N HIS A 5 -5.11 7.27 -7.46
CA HIS A 5 -4.20 6.15 -7.76
C HIS A 5 -3.52 6.29 -9.14
N SER A 6 -3.24 7.54 -9.56
CA SER A 6 -2.74 7.94 -10.87
C SER A 6 -3.73 7.74 -12.03
N TRP A 7 -3.35 8.22 -13.22
CA TRP A 7 -4.20 8.15 -14.41
C TRP A 7 -4.15 6.78 -15.10
N ASP A 8 -2.96 6.24 -15.32
CA ASP A 8 -2.74 5.02 -16.08
C ASP A 8 -1.82 3.99 -15.39
N HIS A 9 -1.60 4.17 -14.07
CA HIS A 9 -0.88 3.22 -13.22
C HIS A 9 0.60 3.04 -13.59
N GLN A 10 1.28 4.11 -14.03
CA GLN A 10 2.72 4.07 -14.25
C GLN A 10 3.50 4.05 -12.92
N ASP A 11 4.73 3.53 -12.97
CA ASP A 11 5.68 3.68 -11.86
C ASP A 11 6.18 5.14 -11.82
N MET A 12 5.82 5.83 -10.74
CA MET A 12 6.11 7.25 -10.56
C MET A 12 7.62 7.55 -10.51
N LEU A 13 8.44 6.59 -10.10
CA LEU A 13 9.90 6.76 -10.06
C LEU A 13 10.56 6.81 -11.45
N ASN A 14 9.85 6.35 -12.47
CA ASN A 14 10.32 6.34 -13.85
C ASN A 14 9.84 7.57 -14.66
N LEU A 15 9.07 8.47 -14.05
CA LEU A 15 8.52 9.66 -14.70
C LEU A 15 9.30 10.92 -14.34
N SER A 16 9.19 11.95 -15.18
CA SER A 16 9.59 13.30 -14.79
C SER A 16 8.60 13.86 -13.74
N ILE A 17 9.05 14.80 -12.93
CA ILE A 17 8.16 15.43 -11.93
C ILE A 17 6.95 16.10 -12.59
N ASP A 18 7.12 16.70 -13.75
CA ASP A 18 6.00 17.32 -14.50
C ASP A 18 4.97 16.26 -14.94
N ASP A 19 5.44 15.08 -15.38
CA ASP A 19 4.56 13.97 -15.74
C ASP A 19 3.85 13.38 -14.51
N VAL A 20 4.55 13.24 -13.37
CA VAL A 20 3.95 12.82 -12.10
C VAL A 20 2.83 13.77 -11.66
N ILE A 21 3.09 15.09 -11.70
CA ILE A 21 2.07 16.10 -11.38
C ILE A 21 0.87 15.96 -12.33
N LYS A 22 1.13 15.70 -13.60
CA LYS A 22 0.08 15.50 -14.61
C LYS A 22 -0.74 14.24 -14.33
N GLU A 23 -0.12 13.11 -14.02
CA GLU A 23 -0.76 11.83 -13.69
C GLU A 23 -1.79 11.98 -12.54
N PHE A 24 -1.35 12.60 -11.45
CA PHE A 24 -2.25 12.83 -10.32
C PHE A 24 -3.26 13.97 -10.58
N GLY A 25 -2.84 15.02 -11.26
CA GLY A 25 -3.72 16.16 -11.56
C GLY A 25 -4.87 15.81 -12.51
N ASP A 26 -4.60 15.06 -13.57
CA ASP A 26 -5.64 14.62 -14.51
C ASP A 26 -6.64 13.68 -13.81
N THR A 27 -6.16 12.81 -12.93
CA THR A 27 -7.00 11.92 -12.13
C THR A 27 -7.84 12.67 -11.10
N ASP A 28 -7.28 13.65 -10.40
CA ASP A 28 -8.02 14.52 -9.49
C ASP A 28 -9.17 15.21 -10.24
N GLN A 29 -8.89 15.78 -11.41
CA GLN A 29 -9.92 16.46 -12.21
C GLN A 29 -11.02 15.50 -12.67
N ALA A 30 -10.64 14.29 -13.13
CA ALA A 30 -11.62 13.29 -13.55
C ALA A 30 -12.51 12.83 -12.38
N LEU A 31 -11.97 12.70 -11.17
CA LEU A 31 -12.73 12.35 -9.97
C LEU A 31 -13.65 13.48 -9.54
N ILE A 32 -13.18 14.73 -9.58
CA ILE A 32 -14.02 15.93 -9.32
C ILE A 32 -15.17 15.98 -10.31
N ASP A 33 -14.91 15.78 -11.60
CA ASP A 33 -15.93 15.81 -12.64
C ASP A 33 -16.96 14.69 -12.48
N ALA A 34 -16.52 13.49 -12.04
CA ALA A 34 -17.36 12.32 -11.87
C ALA A 34 -18.24 12.37 -10.61
N CYS A 35 -17.71 12.84 -9.48
CA CYS A 35 -18.40 12.74 -8.18
C CYS A 35 -18.42 14.04 -7.36
N GLY A 36 -17.81 15.11 -7.85
CA GLY A 36 -17.76 16.40 -7.16
C GLY A 36 -16.85 16.45 -5.93
N GLN A 37 -15.99 15.43 -5.74
CA GLN A 37 -15.08 15.36 -4.61
C GLN A 37 -13.62 15.33 -5.08
N GLU A 38 -12.80 16.19 -4.50
CA GLU A 38 -11.36 16.15 -4.70
C GLU A 38 -10.76 15.06 -3.80
N PRO A 39 -9.91 14.17 -4.33
CA PRO A 39 -9.17 13.22 -3.51
C PRO A 39 -8.23 13.92 -2.53
N THR A 40 -8.27 13.50 -1.28
CA THR A 40 -7.47 14.09 -0.21
C THR A 40 -6.18 13.33 0.08
N VAL A 41 -6.09 12.09 -0.41
CA VAL A 41 -4.96 11.18 -0.21
C VAL A 41 -4.59 10.50 -1.53
N ILE A 42 -3.36 10.02 -1.62
CA ILE A 42 -2.83 9.29 -2.77
C ILE A 42 -2.41 7.89 -2.33
N ARG A 43 -2.75 6.89 -3.14
CA ARG A 43 -2.09 5.60 -3.14
C ARG A 43 -1.21 5.54 -4.39
N PRO A 44 0.14 5.58 -4.27
CA PRO A 44 0.98 5.52 -5.46
C PRO A 44 0.95 4.10 -6.05
N PRO A 45 0.96 3.95 -7.38
CA PRO A 45 1.17 2.67 -8.04
C PRO A 45 2.42 1.97 -7.49
N TYR A 46 2.35 0.66 -7.29
CA TYR A 46 3.42 -0.20 -6.73
C TYR A 46 3.90 0.20 -5.31
N GLY A 47 3.34 1.24 -4.70
CA GLY A 47 3.86 1.85 -3.47
C GLY A 47 5.06 2.78 -3.72
N ASP A 48 5.44 2.99 -4.96
CA ASP A 48 6.65 3.69 -5.36
C ASP A 48 6.47 5.21 -5.29
N CYS A 49 7.25 5.84 -4.42
CA CYS A 49 7.32 7.30 -4.27
C CYS A 49 8.59 7.69 -3.51
N ASN A 50 9.03 8.92 -3.72
CA ASN A 50 10.13 9.54 -2.98
C ASN A 50 9.72 10.93 -2.47
N ASP A 51 10.60 11.56 -1.69
CA ASP A 51 10.31 12.85 -1.06
C ASP A 51 10.12 13.99 -2.08
N GLU A 52 10.78 13.91 -3.24
CA GLU A 52 10.62 14.89 -4.32
C GLU A 52 9.22 14.81 -4.92
N ILE A 53 8.74 13.62 -5.23
CA ILE A 53 7.38 13.35 -5.73
C ILE A 53 6.34 13.83 -4.71
N ILE A 54 6.48 13.44 -3.45
CA ILE A 54 5.55 13.81 -2.38
C ILE A 54 5.47 15.33 -2.23
N SER A 55 6.63 15.99 -2.22
CA SER A 55 6.71 17.45 -2.12
C SER A 55 6.08 18.16 -3.31
N ALA A 56 6.31 17.65 -4.53
CA ALA A 56 5.77 18.23 -5.76
C ALA A 56 4.25 18.09 -5.86
N VAL A 57 3.70 16.95 -5.46
CA VAL A 57 2.25 16.67 -5.50
C VAL A 57 1.52 17.34 -4.32
N GLY A 58 2.16 17.47 -3.16
CA GLY A 58 1.64 18.22 -2.03
C GLY A 58 0.47 17.55 -1.29
N LYS A 59 0.26 16.24 -1.45
CA LYS A 59 -0.77 15.43 -0.77
C LYS A 59 -0.15 14.31 0.06
N PRO A 60 -0.87 13.75 1.06
CA PRO A 60 -0.44 12.56 1.80
C PRO A 60 -0.41 11.32 0.90
N PHE A 61 0.65 10.54 1.00
CA PHE A 61 0.82 9.27 0.28
C PHE A 61 0.58 8.10 1.25
N ILE A 62 -0.44 7.30 0.96
CA ILE A 62 -0.89 6.22 1.82
C ILE A 62 -0.39 4.89 1.26
N LEU A 63 0.48 4.25 2.01
CA LEU A 63 0.98 2.90 1.79
C LEU A 63 0.17 1.90 2.64
N TRP A 64 0.77 0.80 3.06
CA TRP A 64 0.13 -0.25 3.84
C TRP A 64 1.09 -0.88 4.83
N SER A 65 0.56 -1.43 5.90
CA SER A 65 1.29 -2.24 6.87
C SER A 65 1.00 -3.74 6.70
N ILE A 66 -0.06 -4.08 5.96
CA ILE A 66 -0.43 -5.45 5.64
C ILE A 66 -0.68 -5.55 4.14
N ASP A 67 0.11 -6.39 3.45
CA ASP A 67 -0.10 -6.75 2.06
C ASP A 67 -0.82 -8.09 1.99
N SER A 68 -2.03 -8.11 1.44
CA SER A 68 -2.79 -9.34 1.24
C SER A 68 -2.16 -10.30 0.25
N LEU A 69 -1.30 -9.78 -0.64
CA LEU A 69 -0.76 -10.47 -1.81
C LEU A 69 -1.85 -11.01 -2.76
N ASP A 70 -3.04 -10.43 -2.74
CA ASP A 70 -4.19 -10.80 -3.57
C ASP A 70 -3.91 -10.65 -5.07
N TRP A 71 -3.10 -9.65 -5.43
CA TRP A 71 -2.62 -9.42 -6.79
C TRP A 71 -1.72 -10.57 -7.32
N LYS A 72 -1.12 -11.34 -6.41
CA LYS A 72 -0.15 -12.39 -6.72
C LYS A 72 -0.77 -13.78 -6.75
N TYR A 73 -1.57 -14.10 -5.74
CA TYR A 73 -2.07 -15.46 -5.56
C TYR A 73 -3.46 -15.69 -6.16
N LEU A 74 -4.27 -14.65 -6.25
CA LEU A 74 -5.64 -14.70 -6.77
C LEU A 74 -6.47 -15.81 -6.12
N ASP A 75 -6.35 -15.98 -4.82
CA ASP A 75 -6.98 -17.02 -4.01
C ASP A 75 -7.59 -16.42 -2.73
N ALA A 76 -8.91 -16.49 -2.62
CA ALA A 76 -9.64 -15.86 -1.50
C ALA A 76 -9.28 -16.44 -0.12
N ASP A 77 -8.89 -17.70 -0.03
CA ASP A 77 -8.49 -18.32 1.23
C ASP A 77 -7.07 -17.88 1.64
N LEU A 78 -6.17 -17.75 0.68
CA LEU A 78 -4.83 -17.23 0.94
C LEU A 78 -4.89 -15.76 1.34
N ASP A 79 -5.66 -14.94 0.64
CA ASP A 79 -5.83 -13.51 0.92
C ASP A 79 -6.43 -13.30 2.32
N TYR A 80 -7.54 -14.00 2.63
CA TYR A 80 -8.18 -13.94 3.93
C TYR A 80 -7.24 -14.39 5.06
N ASN A 81 -6.62 -15.57 4.93
CA ASN A 81 -5.75 -16.11 5.96
C ASN A 81 -4.46 -15.30 6.11
N GLY A 82 -3.92 -14.75 5.03
CA GLY A 82 -2.76 -13.88 5.05
C GLY A 82 -3.00 -12.67 5.94
N ILE A 83 -4.12 -11.98 5.75
CA ILE A 83 -4.49 -10.81 6.56
C ILE A 83 -4.81 -11.20 8.00
N MET A 84 -5.65 -12.24 8.21
CA MET A 84 -6.10 -12.63 9.56
C MET A 84 -4.99 -13.14 10.46
N ASN A 85 -3.90 -13.66 9.89
CA ASN A 85 -2.75 -14.17 10.65
C ASN A 85 -1.53 -13.22 10.60
N ASP A 86 -1.65 -12.04 9.96
CA ASP A 86 -0.55 -11.08 9.92
C ASP A 86 -0.29 -10.49 11.31
N SER A 87 0.98 -10.46 11.69
CA SER A 87 1.42 -9.91 12.98
C SER A 87 1.16 -8.40 13.14
N ASN A 88 0.95 -7.69 12.03
CA ASN A 88 0.62 -6.27 11.99
C ASN A 88 -0.89 -6.02 12.04
N LEU A 89 -1.73 -7.07 12.13
CA LEU A 89 -3.16 -6.87 12.26
C LEU A 89 -3.50 -6.31 13.65
N GLY A 90 -3.87 -5.05 13.68
CA GLY A 90 -4.11 -4.33 14.93
C GLY A 90 -4.71 -2.94 14.71
N ASP A 91 -4.87 -2.22 15.83
CA ASP A 91 -5.41 -0.86 15.82
C ASP A 91 -4.44 0.11 15.13
N GLY A 92 -4.82 0.64 13.99
CA GLY A 92 -4.01 1.54 13.15
C GLY A 92 -3.41 0.86 11.92
N ALA A 93 -3.68 -0.42 11.69
CA ALA A 93 -3.24 -1.12 10.50
C ALA A 93 -3.91 -0.58 9.24
N VAL A 94 -3.16 -0.53 8.15
CA VAL A 94 -3.65 -0.23 6.80
C VAL A 94 -3.46 -1.48 5.94
N ILE A 95 -4.56 -2.01 5.41
CA ILE A 95 -4.58 -3.26 4.64
C ILE A 95 -4.68 -2.92 3.16
N LEU A 96 -3.78 -3.50 2.34
CA LEU A 96 -3.82 -3.43 0.89
C LEU A 96 -4.64 -4.59 0.32
N MET A 97 -5.60 -4.26 -0.53
CA MET A 97 -6.36 -5.20 -1.35
C MET A 97 -6.71 -4.56 -2.70
N HIS A 98 -7.03 -5.38 -3.71
CA HIS A 98 -7.36 -4.92 -5.06
C HIS A 98 -8.73 -5.47 -5.49
N ASP A 99 -9.74 -4.61 -5.58
CA ASP A 99 -11.14 -4.97 -5.90
C ASP A 99 -11.37 -5.37 -7.37
N ILE A 100 -10.35 -5.26 -8.20
CA ILE A 100 -10.38 -5.73 -9.60
C ILE A 100 -10.30 -7.25 -9.74
N HIS A 101 -9.99 -7.96 -8.65
CA HIS A 101 -9.88 -9.42 -8.62
C HIS A 101 -11.04 -10.05 -7.85
N GLY A 102 -11.77 -10.98 -8.48
CA GLY A 102 -12.87 -11.69 -7.83
C GLY A 102 -12.50 -12.35 -6.50
N PRO A 103 -11.39 -13.11 -6.40
CA PRO A 103 -10.93 -13.68 -5.14
C PRO A 103 -10.69 -12.66 -4.03
N SER A 104 -10.16 -11.47 -4.35
CA SER A 104 -9.98 -10.38 -3.37
C SER A 104 -11.31 -9.89 -2.82
N VAL A 105 -12.33 -9.78 -3.69
CA VAL A 105 -13.68 -9.41 -3.26
C VAL A 105 -14.28 -10.49 -2.36
N ASP A 106 -14.14 -11.76 -2.72
CA ASP A 106 -14.63 -12.90 -1.93
C ASP A 106 -13.91 -12.95 -0.56
N ALA A 107 -12.62 -12.69 -0.51
CA ALA A 107 -11.87 -12.56 0.75
C ALA A 107 -12.39 -11.39 1.59
N ALA A 108 -12.60 -10.23 1.00
CA ALA A 108 -13.10 -9.03 1.70
C ALA A 108 -14.49 -9.24 2.30
N LEU A 109 -15.39 -9.92 1.59
CA LEU A 109 -16.75 -10.24 2.07
C LEU A 109 -16.75 -11.13 3.32
N ARG A 110 -15.69 -11.92 3.55
CA ARG A 110 -15.46 -12.71 4.76
C ARG A 110 -14.70 -11.92 5.82
N LEU A 111 -13.66 -11.23 5.42
CA LEU A 111 -12.76 -10.48 6.29
C LEU A 111 -13.49 -9.37 7.06
N ILE A 112 -14.32 -8.58 6.37
CA ILE A 112 -15.01 -7.43 6.96
C ILE A 112 -15.89 -7.84 8.16
N PRO A 113 -16.84 -8.79 8.05
CA PRO A 113 -17.65 -9.18 9.20
C PRO A 113 -16.84 -9.83 10.33
N ASP A 114 -15.77 -10.57 10.01
CA ASP A 114 -14.95 -11.24 11.02
C ASP A 114 -14.08 -10.24 11.79
N LEU A 115 -13.54 -9.22 11.15
CA LEU A 115 -12.84 -8.12 11.84
C LEU A 115 -13.80 -7.33 12.73
N ILE A 116 -15.02 -7.03 12.26
CA ILE A 116 -16.05 -6.37 13.08
C ILE A 116 -16.42 -7.24 14.28
N ALA A 117 -16.59 -8.55 14.12
CA ALA A 117 -16.88 -9.47 15.20
C ALA A 117 -15.77 -9.55 16.27
N GLN A 118 -14.50 -9.32 15.88
CA GLN A 118 -13.36 -9.21 16.77
C GLN A 118 -13.25 -7.84 17.47
N GLY A 119 -14.14 -6.90 17.14
CA GLY A 119 -14.18 -5.58 17.78
C GLY A 119 -13.43 -4.49 17.03
N TYR A 120 -12.88 -4.78 15.85
CA TYR A 120 -12.29 -3.75 15.00
C TYR A 120 -13.37 -2.83 14.42
N LYS A 121 -13.02 -1.56 14.29
CA LYS A 121 -13.79 -0.58 13.54
C LYS A 121 -13.04 -0.29 12.23
N LEU A 122 -13.66 -0.62 11.10
CA LEU A 122 -13.14 -0.28 9.79
C LEU A 122 -13.48 1.18 9.48
N VAL A 123 -12.50 1.95 9.13
CA VAL A 123 -12.60 3.40 8.95
C VAL A 123 -11.81 3.85 7.71
N THR A 124 -12.10 5.04 7.23
CA THR A 124 -11.26 5.68 6.21
C THR A 124 -9.92 6.13 6.79
N VAL A 125 -8.96 6.45 5.91
CA VAL A 125 -7.65 6.97 6.35
C VAL A 125 -7.80 8.29 7.11
N SER A 126 -8.66 9.19 6.64
CA SER A 126 -8.93 10.46 7.31
C SER A 126 -9.58 10.28 8.69
N GLU A 127 -10.51 9.33 8.82
CA GLU A 127 -11.10 8.99 10.12
C GLU A 127 -10.08 8.37 11.07
N MET A 128 -9.19 7.51 10.56
CA MET A 128 -8.09 6.93 11.35
C MET A 128 -7.14 8.03 11.83
N ALA A 129 -6.69 8.90 10.94
CA ALA A 129 -5.82 10.01 11.30
C ALA A 129 -6.46 10.91 12.37
N ALA A 130 -7.75 11.25 12.21
CA ALA A 130 -8.48 12.05 13.19
C ALA A 130 -8.60 11.33 14.55
N ALA A 131 -8.91 10.03 14.56
CA ALA A 131 -8.99 9.24 15.78
C ALA A 131 -7.65 9.14 16.53
N LYS A 132 -6.56 9.19 15.80
CA LYS A 132 -5.18 9.17 16.34
C LYS A 132 -4.58 10.56 16.57
N ASN A 133 -5.35 11.65 16.38
CA ASN A 133 -4.89 13.04 16.48
C ASN A 133 -3.72 13.35 15.53
N VAL A 134 -3.67 12.70 14.38
CA VAL A 134 -2.67 12.95 13.31
C VAL A 134 -3.27 13.93 12.31
N THR A 135 -2.55 15.01 12.02
CA THR A 135 -2.85 15.88 10.88
C THR A 135 -2.05 15.39 9.68
N LEU A 136 -2.75 14.87 8.67
CA LEU A 136 -2.11 14.40 7.45
C LEU A 136 -1.41 15.56 6.74
N GLN A 137 -0.13 15.39 6.46
CA GLN A 137 0.73 16.30 5.71
C GLN A 137 1.26 15.58 4.47
N PRO A 138 1.86 16.28 3.49
CA PRO A 138 2.58 15.63 2.40
C PRO A 138 3.74 14.77 2.94
N ALA A 139 3.47 13.49 3.17
CA ALA A 139 4.39 12.48 3.70
C ALA A 139 3.86 11.08 3.38
N LYS A 140 4.65 10.05 3.64
CA LYS A 140 4.23 8.64 3.53
C LYS A 140 3.58 8.17 4.82
N TYR A 141 2.50 7.39 4.71
CA TYR A 141 1.78 6.80 5.84
C TYR A 141 1.48 5.34 5.53
N ALA A 142 2.03 4.41 6.30
CA ALA A 142 1.79 2.98 6.15
C ALA A 142 0.93 2.40 7.30
N GLU A 143 0.95 3.02 8.46
CA GLU A 143 0.26 2.61 9.68
C GLU A 143 -0.02 3.81 10.60
N PHE A 144 -0.89 3.61 11.59
CA PHE A 144 -1.25 4.63 12.60
C PHE A 144 -1.20 4.05 14.02
N TRP A 145 -0.17 3.30 14.36
CA TRP A 145 -0.05 2.68 15.68
C TRP A 145 0.21 3.70 16.79
N GLN A 146 -0.50 3.56 17.89
CA GLN A 146 -0.43 4.50 19.00
C GLN A 146 0.98 4.64 19.57
N SER A 147 1.71 3.52 19.68
CA SER A 147 3.09 3.55 20.21
C SER A 147 4.05 4.37 19.36
N ALA A 148 3.84 4.41 18.04
CA ALA A 148 4.64 5.23 17.15
C ALA A 148 4.27 6.72 17.30
N LEU A 149 2.98 7.03 17.43
CA LEU A 149 2.48 8.40 17.62
C LEU A 149 2.94 9.00 18.97
N ASP A 150 2.88 8.21 20.03
CA ASP A 150 3.33 8.63 21.38
C ASP A 150 4.84 8.91 21.43
N ALA A 151 5.62 8.26 20.56
CA ALA A 151 7.05 8.52 20.38
C ALA A 151 7.35 9.78 19.54
N GLY A 152 6.32 10.51 19.09
CA GLY A 152 6.45 11.66 18.19
C GLY A 152 6.74 11.28 16.74
N TYR A 153 6.53 10.01 16.41
CA TYR A 153 6.67 9.51 15.05
C TYR A 153 5.46 9.96 14.23
N VAL A 154 5.71 10.67 13.13
CA VAL A 154 4.69 10.85 12.10
C VAL A 154 4.64 9.53 11.34
N PRO A 155 3.51 8.80 11.29
CA PRO A 155 3.43 7.52 10.62
C PRO A 155 3.80 7.70 9.15
N GLY A 156 5.04 7.38 8.82
CA GLY A 156 5.56 7.49 7.48
C GLY A 156 6.55 6.37 7.25
N TYR A 157 6.39 5.64 6.17
CA TYR A 157 7.31 4.61 5.76
C TYR A 157 8.71 5.24 5.55
N ASN A 158 9.63 5.01 6.49
CA ASN A 158 11.04 5.26 6.25
C ASN A 158 11.51 4.21 5.25
N GLY A 159 11.58 4.59 3.98
CA GLY A 159 11.92 3.72 2.87
C GLY A 159 13.29 3.07 2.98
N ASN A 160 13.36 2.01 3.75
CA ASN A 160 14.44 1.03 3.75
C ASN A 160 13.83 -0.39 3.70
N GLY A 161 12.73 -0.55 2.97
CA GLY A 161 12.22 -1.82 2.50
C GLY A 161 12.87 -2.16 1.18
N SER A 162 14.16 -2.47 1.19
CA SER A 162 14.73 -3.31 0.16
C SER A 162 13.94 -4.63 0.24
N SER A 163 13.11 -4.90 -0.75
CA SER A 163 12.68 -6.26 -1.03
C SER A 163 13.94 -7.07 -1.32
N GLU A 164 14.53 -7.64 -0.27
CA GLU A 164 15.49 -8.71 -0.44
C GLU A 164 14.71 -9.93 -0.95
N ASP A 165 14.52 -9.95 -2.26
CA ASP A 165 14.23 -11.17 -2.99
C ASP A 165 15.49 -12.02 -2.94
N SER A 166 15.68 -12.72 -1.81
CA SER A 166 16.74 -13.70 -1.64
C SER A 166 16.33 -14.99 -2.35
N SER A 167 16.29 -14.96 -3.66
CA SER A 167 16.38 -16.17 -4.47
C SER A 167 17.84 -16.62 -4.49
N THR A 168 18.28 -17.29 -3.44
CA THR A 168 19.49 -18.11 -3.49
C THR A 168 19.14 -19.38 -4.25
N ASP A 169 19.18 -19.31 -5.55
CA ASP A 169 19.30 -20.51 -6.39
C ASP A 169 20.76 -20.99 -6.32
N GLY A 170 20.99 -21.91 -5.40
CA GLY A 170 22.25 -22.57 -5.22
C GLY A 170 22.37 -23.78 -6.15
N THR A 171 22.63 -23.57 -7.41
CA THR A 171 23.13 -24.62 -8.29
C THR A 171 24.65 -24.65 -8.21
N SER A 172 25.14 -25.46 -7.32
CA SER A 172 26.54 -25.95 -7.36
C SER A 172 26.66 -27.00 -8.45
N ASP A 173 27.09 -26.60 -9.61
CA ASP A 173 27.52 -27.56 -10.64
C ASP A 173 29.01 -27.86 -10.44
N GLY A 174 29.23 -29.03 -9.90
CA GLY A 174 30.56 -29.62 -9.75
C GLY A 174 30.99 -30.29 -11.06
N SER A 175 31.79 -29.59 -11.85
CA SER A 175 32.52 -30.22 -12.93
C SER A 175 33.70 -30.99 -12.39
N SER A 176 33.71 -32.29 -12.56
CA SER A 176 34.93 -33.09 -12.52
C SER A 176 35.27 -33.52 -13.93
N ASP A 177 36.47 -33.07 -14.35
CA ASP A 177 37.23 -33.61 -15.45
C ASP A 177 37.33 -35.14 -15.36
N ASP A 178 37.25 -35.83 -16.44
CA ASP A 178 38.29 -36.78 -16.77
C ASP A 178 38.41 -37.07 -18.28
N SER A 179 39.66 -37.08 -18.67
CA SER A 179 40.21 -37.33 -19.97
C SER A 179 40.21 -38.80 -20.37
N SER A 180 40.36 -39.03 -21.63
CA SER A 180 41.00 -40.19 -22.29
C SER A 180 40.08 -41.06 -23.15
N ASN A 181 40.09 -40.90 -24.40
CA ASN A 181 40.72 -41.68 -25.49
C ASN A 181 40.06 -41.34 -26.85
#